data_5d9144405afbc5d49c35d93c1bfeefb4
#
_entry.id   5d9144405afbc5d49c35d93c1bfeefb4
#
_cell.length_a   1.000
_cell.length_b   1.000
_cell.length_c   1.000
_cell.angle_alpha   90.00
_cell.angle_beta   90.00
_cell.angle_gamma   90.00
#
_symmetry.space_group_name_H-M   'P 1'
#
loop_
_entity.id
_entity.type
_entity.pdbx_description
1 polymer ?
#
loop_
_entity_poly.entity_id
_entity_poly.type
_entity_poly.pdbx_seq_one_letter_code
_entity_poly.pdbx_strand_id
1 'polypeptide(L)'
;MKKIFLGILLLLCAALCACAPREKVVIILSTNDIHAQIQNFPQLATAVAECRDTASVILVDAGDRWTGNAYVDQAEGRRPGLELMHELGHDVATLGNHEFDVGQQTLAEAIDYCRFPVICANMVSENSPIPQLKPYVILDREGEKFAFVAAVTNYGYNNHPDGHDAIFEGLRFMDAVRTLEEYEYLRDSCQVLVALTHIGSK
;
A
#
# COMPACT_ATOMS: atom_id res chain seq x y z
N MET A 1 -39.84 44.09 19.25
CA MET A 1 -38.97 43.17 19.98
C MET A 1 -39.16 41.71 19.59
N LYS A 2 -40.36 41.12 19.57
CA LYS A 2 -40.58 39.70 19.23
C LYS A 2 -40.08 39.31 17.82
N LYS A 3 -40.21 40.18 16.80
CA LYS A 3 -39.77 39.91 15.42
C LYS A 3 -38.21 39.91 15.30
N ILE A 4 -37.52 40.75 16.08
CA ILE A 4 -36.06 40.81 16.08
C ILE A 4 -35.51 39.58 16.79
N PHE A 5 -36.12 39.12 17.88
CA PHE A 5 -35.74 37.93 18.61
C PHE A 5 -35.90 36.65 17.77
N LEU A 6 -36.96 36.55 16.98
CA LEU A 6 -37.18 35.43 16.06
C LEU A 6 -36.17 35.42 14.92
N GLY A 7 -35.78 36.59 14.39
CA GLY A 7 -34.72 36.70 13.36
C GLY A 7 -33.36 36.30 13.85
N ILE A 8 -32.98 36.67 15.09
CA ILE A 8 -31.69 36.26 15.71
C ILE A 8 -31.70 34.76 15.98
N LEU A 9 -32.82 34.19 16.45
CA LEU A 9 -32.90 32.75 16.72
C LEU A 9 -32.81 31.93 15.42
N LEU A 10 -33.42 32.37 14.30
CA LEU A 10 -33.29 31.75 12.99
C LEU A 10 -31.87 31.82 12.43
N LEU A 11 -31.18 32.97 12.61
CA LEU A 11 -29.75 33.10 12.23
C LEU A 11 -28.83 32.23 13.07
N LEU A 12 -29.09 32.08 14.37
CA LEU A 12 -28.33 31.16 15.25
C LEU A 12 -28.54 29.69 14.83
N CYS A 13 -29.80 29.29 14.55
CA CYS A 13 -30.09 27.94 14.07
C CYS A 13 -29.45 27.65 12.72
N ALA A 14 -29.42 28.60 11.78
CA ALA A 14 -28.77 28.47 10.51
C ALA A 14 -27.25 28.37 10.64
N ALA A 15 -26.65 29.13 11.59
CA ALA A 15 -25.21 29.05 11.89
C ALA A 15 -24.82 27.72 12.55
N LEU A 16 -25.67 27.15 13.43
CA LEU A 16 -25.46 25.84 14.03
C LEU A 16 -25.60 24.68 13.04
N CYS A 17 -26.51 24.78 12.08
CA CYS A 17 -26.63 23.80 10.99
C CYS A 17 -25.44 23.85 10.01
N ALA A 18 -24.81 25.02 9.82
CA ALA A 18 -23.63 25.16 8.96
C ALA A 18 -22.34 24.58 9.60
N CYS A 19 -22.35 24.30 10.90
CA CYS A 19 -21.23 23.73 11.65
C CYS A 19 -21.36 22.21 11.88
N ALA A 20 -22.29 21.51 11.23
CA ALA A 20 -22.31 20.06 11.29
C ALA A 20 -20.99 19.51 10.70
N PRO A 21 -20.25 18.66 11.42
CA PRO A 21 -19.04 18.07 10.88
C PRO A 21 -19.40 17.32 9.60
N ARG A 22 -18.76 17.70 8.50
CA ARG A 22 -18.92 16.98 7.23
C ARG A 22 -18.35 15.60 7.43
N GLU A 23 -19.10 14.57 7.12
CA GLU A 23 -18.62 13.20 7.12
C GLU A 23 -17.38 13.11 6.21
N LYS A 24 -16.29 12.63 6.76
CA LYS A 24 -15.04 12.43 6.03
C LYS A 24 -15.04 11.01 5.51
N VAL A 25 -14.94 10.85 4.22
CA VAL A 25 -14.85 9.55 3.58
C VAL A 25 -13.43 9.36 3.05
N VAL A 26 -12.78 8.28 3.47
CA VAL A 26 -11.49 7.84 2.92
C VAL A 26 -11.69 6.48 2.28
N ILE A 27 -11.31 6.36 1.03
CA ILE A 27 -11.38 5.11 0.26
C ILE A 27 -9.98 4.51 0.19
N ILE A 28 -9.81 3.28 0.61
CA ILE A 28 -8.59 2.50 0.40
C ILE A 28 -8.80 1.65 -0.85
N LEU A 29 -8.02 1.90 -1.90
CA LEU A 29 -7.96 1.09 -3.11
C LEU A 29 -6.69 0.25 -3.08
N SER A 30 -6.81 -1.02 -3.41
CA SER A 30 -5.68 -1.93 -3.48
C SER A 30 -5.55 -2.55 -4.85
N THR A 31 -4.33 -2.53 -5.40
CA THR A 31 -3.93 -3.39 -6.50
C THR A 31 -3.23 -4.62 -5.95
N ASN A 32 -3.31 -5.74 -6.66
CA ASN A 32 -2.68 -7.00 -6.34
C ASN A 32 -2.53 -7.82 -7.61
N ASP A 33 -1.44 -8.58 -7.75
CA ASP A 33 -1.22 -9.46 -8.89
C ASP A 33 -1.36 -8.74 -10.25
N ILE A 34 -0.77 -7.56 -10.37
CA ILE A 34 -0.79 -6.80 -11.64
C ILE A 34 -0.03 -7.56 -12.73
N HIS A 35 1.01 -8.31 -12.36
CA HIS A 35 1.82 -9.12 -13.29
C HIS A 35 2.21 -8.37 -14.57
N ALA A 36 2.70 -7.15 -14.39
CA ALA A 36 3.15 -6.27 -15.46
C ALA A 36 2.08 -5.99 -16.56
N GLN A 37 0.79 -6.14 -16.26
CA GLN A 37 -0.33 -5.91 -17.18
C GLN A 37 -0.59 -4.41 -17.37
N ILE A 38 0.43 -3.70 -17.88
CA ILE A 38 0.42 -2.23 -18.02
C ILE A 38 -0.71 -1.72 -18.91
N GLN A 39 -1.25 -2.53 -19.81
CA GLN A 39 -2.40 -2.19 -20.65
C GLN A 39 -3.69 -1.96 -19.86
N ASN A 40 -3.77 -2.40 -18.60
CA ASN A 40 -4.92 -2.22 -17.73
C ASN A 40 -4.85 -0.91 -16.91
N PHE A 41 -3.72 -0.22 -16.93
CA PHE A 41 -3.55 1.03 -16.17
C PHE A 41 -4.50 2.17 -16.58
N PRO A 42 -4.92 2.32 -17.85
CA PRO A 42 -5.93 3.33 -18.19
C PRO A 42 -7.27 3.11 -17.48
N GLN A 43 -7.72 1.85 -17.34
CA GLN A 43 -8.94 1.52 -16.61
C GLN A 43 -8.77 1.78 -15.10
N LEU A 44 -7.62 1.38 -14.54
CA LEU A 44 -7.28 1.65 -13.15
C LEU A 44 -7.23 3.16 -12.88
N ALA A 45 -6.63 3.95 -13.79
CA ALA A 45 -6.58 5.40 -13.66
C ALA A 45 -7.99 6.04 -13.63
N THR A 46 -8.90 5.54 -14.47
CA THR A 46 -10.29 5.99 -14.46
C THR A 46 -10.96 5.69 -13.12
N ALA A 47 -10.84 4.46 -12.62
CA ALA A 47 -11.44 4.06 -11.34
C ALA A 47 -10.87 4.87 -10.17
N VAL A 48 -9.55 5.10 -10.15
CA VAL A 48 -8.91 5.95 -9.12
C VAL A 48 -9.40 7.39 -9.20
N ALA A 49 -9.54 7.95 -10.40
CA ALA A 49 -10.04 9.33 -10.60
C ALA A 49 -11.48 9.46 -10.11
N GLU A 50 -12.38 8.54 -10.47
CA GLU A 50 -13.77 8.52 -10.02
C GLU A 50 -13.88 8.47 -8.49
N CYS A 51 -13.02 7.68 -7.82
CA CYS A 51 -12.98 7.65 -6.36
C CYS A 51 -12.48 8.98 -5.79
N ARG A 52 -11.44 9.59 -6.39
CA ARG A 52 -10.88 10.89 -5.96
C ARG A 52 -11.85 12.05 -6.12
N ASP A 53 -12.79 11.97 -7.06
CA ASP A 53 -13.85 12.96 -7.23
C ASP A 53 -14.84 12.98 -6.06
N THR A 54 -14.94 11.90 -5.31
CA THR A 54 -15.95 11.73 -4.24
C THR A 54 -15.37 11.66 -2.83
N ALA A 55 -14.09 11.26 -2.69
CA ALA A 55 -13.44 11.03 -1.41
C ALA A 55 -11.93 11.18 -1.48
N SER A 56 -11.28 11.29 -0.33
CA SER A 56 -9.82 11.11 -0.22
C SER A 56 -9.46 9.63 -0.46
N VAL A 57 -8.45 9.38 -1.28
CA VAL A 57 -8.03 8.02 -1.65
C VAL A 57 -6.67 7.72 -1.07
N ILE A 58 -6.51 6.52 -0.51
CA ILE A 58 -5.23 5.88 -0.24
C ILE A 58 -5.12 4.72 -1.23
N LEU A 59 -4.13 4.78 -2.14
CA LEU A 59 -3.90 3.76 -3.16
C LEU A 59 -2.71 2.91 -2.75
N VAL A 60 -2.93 1.61 -2.57
CA VAL A 60 -1.91 0.67 -2.11
C VAL A 60 -1.70 -0.46 -3.11
N ASP A 61 -0.54 -1.11 -3.04
CA ASP A 61 -0.23 -2.29 -3.84
C ASP A 61 0.19 -3.46 -2.94
N ALA A 62 -0.50 -4.58 -3.11
CA ALA A 62 -0.30 -5.77 -2.28
C ALA A 62 0.72 -6.77 -2.87
N GLY A 63 1.52 -6.36 -3.87
CA GLY A 63 2.60 -7.16 -4.42
C GLY A 63 2.24 -7.88 -5.73
N ASP A 64 3.22 -8.63 -6.25
CA ASP A 64 3.18 -9.30 -7.56
C ASP A 64 2.88 -8.32 -8.71
N ARG A 65 3.60 -7.20 -8.71
CA ARG A 65 3.46 -6.17 -9.74
C ARG A 65 4.24 -6.47 -11.01
N TRP A 66 5.23 -7.37 -10.94
CA TRP A 66 6.11 -7.73 -12.05
C TRP A 66 5.85 -9.13 -12.58
N THR A 67 6.60 -9.48 -13.64
CA THR A 67 6.62 -10.82 -14.25
C THR A 67 5.30 -11.14 -14.97
N GLY A 68 5.32 -11.04 -16.29
CA GLY A 68 4.18 -11.38 -17.13
C GLY A 68 4.02 -10.54 -18.41
N ASN A 69 4.85 -9.51 -18.60
CA ASN A 69 4.87 -8.72 -19.82
C ASN A 69 6.30 -8.45 -20.27
N ALA A 70 6.69 -8.99 -21.41
CA ALA A 70 8.05 -8.91 -21.92
C ALA A 70 8.59 -7.46 -22.04
N TYR A 71 7.75 -6.49 -22.33
CA TYR A 71 8.15 -5.08 -22.39
C TYR A 71 8.61 -4.55 -21.02
N VAL A 72 7.85 -4.85 -19.97
CA VAL A 72 8.22 -4.48 -18.59
C VAL A 72 9.37 -5.35 -18.09
N ASP A 73 9.30 -6.68 -18.39
CA ASP A 73 10.24 -7.65 -17.87
C ASP A 73 11.67 -7.48 -18.43
N GLN A 74 11.81 -6.89 -19.60
CA GLN A 74 13.10 -6.58 -20.23
C GLN A 74 13.57 -5.14 -19.96
N ALA A 75 12.71 -4.28 -19.43
CA ALA A 75 13.07 -2.90 -19.15
C ALA A 75 13.99 -2.82 -17.92
N GLU A 76 14.98 -1.93 -18.00
CA GLU A 76 15.89 -1.65 -16.89
C GLU A 76 15.13 -1.24 -15.64
N GLY A 77 15.41 -1.90 -14.51
CA GLY A 77 14.78 -1.62 -13.21
C GLY A 77 13.26 -1.79 -13.18
N ARG A 78 12.66 -2.46 -14.17
CA ARG A 78 11.20 -2.62 -14.28
C ARG A 78 10.42 -1.29 -14.29
N ARG A 79 11.09 -0.22 -14.67
CA ARG A 79 10.61 1.17 -14.59
C ARG A 79 9.24 1.44 -15.22
N PRO A 80 8.87 0.87 -16.40
CA PRO A 80 7.57 1.20 -17.00
C PRO A 80 6.38 0.96 -16.07
N GLY A 81 6.37 -0.14 -15.30
CA GLY A 81 5.33 -0.41 -14.31
C GLY A 81 5.38 0.57 -13.14
N LEU A 82 6.57 0.84 -12.61
CA LEU A 82 6.76 1.78 -11.49
C LEU A 82 6.40 3.22 -11.88
N GLU A 83 6.73 3.67 -13.09
CA GLU A 83 6.35 4.99 -13.61
C GLU A 83 4.81 5.15 -13.61
N LEU A 84 4.09 4.15 -14.09
CA LEU A 84 2.63 4.17 -14.09
C LEU A 84 2.07 4.19 -12.66
N MET A 85 2.68 3.47 -11.73
CA MET A 85 2.31 3.51 -10.32
C MET A 85 2.58 4.88 -9.69
N HIS A 86 3.69 5.55 -10.07
CA HIS A 86 3.98 6.92 -9.65
C HIS A 86 2.95 7.91 -10.17
N GLU A 87 2.58 7.83 -11.44
CA GLU A 87 1.57 8.70 -12.06
C GLU A 87 0.17 8.48 -11.45
N LEU A 88 -0.17 7.26 -11.08
CA LEU A 88 -1.41 6.97 -10.36
C LEU A 88 -1.40 7.48 -8.92
N GLY A 89 -0.22 7.74 -8.35
CA GLY A 89 -0.05 8.19 -6.98
C GLY A 89 -0.31 7.11 -5.96
N HIS A 90 0.37 5.97 -6.10
CA HIS A 90 0.42 4.96 -5.04
C HIS A 90 1.04 5.54 -3.77
N ASP A 91 0.47 5.20 -2.63
CA ASP A 91 0.86 5.70 -1.31
C ASP A 91 1.77 4.73 -0.56
N VAL A 92 1.61 3.43 -0.78
CA VAL A 92 2.42 2.36 -0.16
C VAL A 92 2.30 1.07 -0.95
N ALA A 93 3.35 0.25 -0.93
CA ALA A 93 3.35 -1.08 -1.51
C ALA A 93 4.01 -2.10 -0.59
N THR A 94 3.70 -3.38 -0.80
CA THR A 94 4.45 -4.50 -0.23
C THR A 94 5.10 -5.35 -1.32
N LEU A 95 5.73 -6.45 -0.94
CA LEU A 95 6.30 -7.45 -1.84
C LEU A 95 5.33 -8.62 -1.98
N GLY A 96 5.23 -9.18 -3.19
CA GLY A 96 4.74 -10.53 -3.42
C GLY A 96 5.88 -11.50 -3.68
N ASN A 97 5.60 -12.72 -4.10
CA ASN A 97 6.63 -13.71 -4.40
C ASN A 97 7.34 -13.42 -5.73
N HIS A 98 6.65 -12.87 -6.71
CA HIS A 98 7.21 -12.57 -8.02
C HIS A 98 8.12 -11.32 -8.05
N GLU A 99 8.15 -10.49 -7.01
CA GLU A 99 9.14 -9.44 -6.90
C GLU A 99 10.57 -9.99 -6.86
N PHE A 100 10.77 -11.19 -6.36
CA PHE A 100 12.09 -11.82 -6.24
C PHE A 100 12.58 -12.48 -7.54
N ASP A 101 11.71 -12.76 -8.51
CA ASP A 101 12.06 -13.40 -9.79
C ASP A 101 13.13 -12.63 -10.58
N VAL A 102 13.20 -11.33 -10.38
CA VAL A 102 14.11 -10.43 -11.10
C VAL A 102 15.52 -10.43 -10.51
N GLY A 103 15.73 -11.17 -9.42
CA GLY A 103 16.96 -11.18 -8.65
C GLY A 103 17.07 -9.97 -7.69
N GLN A 104 17.85 -10.19 -6.63
CA GLN A 104 17.91 -9.25 -5.51
C GLN A 104 18.46 -7.87 -5.88
N GLN A 105 19.43 -7.78 -6.79
CA GLN A 105 20.01 -6.50 -7.21
C GLN A 105 18.97 -5.64 -7.93
N THR A 106 18.24 -6.22 -8.89
CA THR A 106 17.18 -5.51 -9.62
C THR A 106 16.04 -5.09 -8.70
N LEU A 107 15.67 -5.95 -7.76
CA LEU A 107 14.65 -5.61 -6.75
C LEU A 107 15.11 -4.46 -5.85
N ALA A 108 16.36 -4.45 -5.40
CA ALA A 108 16.91 -3.36 -4.59
C ALA A 108 16.87 -2.03 -5.34
N GLU A 109 17.30 -2.02 -6.61
CA GLU A 109 17.26 -0.83 -7.48
C GLU A 109 15.82 -0.34 -7.72
N ALA A 110 14.87 -1.26 -7.89
CA ALA A 110 13.48 -0.91 -8.06
C ALA A 110 12.85 -0.34 -6.79
N ILE A 111 13.21 -0.87 -5.61
CA ILE A 111 12.78 -0.33 -4.31
C ILE A 111 13.33 1.09 -4.12
N ASP A 112 14.60 1.32 -4.45
CA ASP A 112 15.22 2.67 -4.37
C ASP A 112 14.57 3.67 -5.33
N TYR A 113 14.11 3.20 -6.48
CA TYR A 113 13.43 4.02 -7.47
C TYR A 113 11.98 4.39 -7.07
N CYS A 114 11.34 3.63 -6.17
CA CYS A 114 9.97 3.88 -5.74
C CYS A 114 9.85 5.22 -5.02
N ARG A 115 8.86 6.05 -5.42
CA ARG A 115 8.52 7.32 -4.76
C ARG A 115 7.56 7.15 -3.58
N PHE A 116 7.14 5.94 -3.33
CA PHE A 116 6.30 5.52 -2.22
C PHE A 116 7.04 4.46 -1.39
N PRO A 117 6.76 4.34 -0.09
CA PRO A 117 7.39 3.32 0.74
C PRO A 117 7.00 1.91 0.29
N VAL A 118 8.00 1.04 0.15
CA VAL A 118 7.83 -0.41 0.07
C VAL A 118 8.09 -0.96 1.47
N ILE A 119 7.12 -1.68 2.04
CA ILE A 119 7.16 -2.17 3.42
C ILE A 119 7.02 -3.68 3.47
N CYS A 120 7.69 -4.31 4.45
CA CYS A 120 7.57 -5.74 4.71
C CYS A 120 8.05 -6.04 6.14
N ALA A 121 7.17 -6.54 7.00
CA ALA A 121 7.47 -6.79 8.39
C ALA A 121 8.17 -8.13 8.63
N ASN A 122 7.88 -9.14 7.80
CA ASN A 122 8.35 -10.51 8.02
C ASN A 122 9.60 -10.89 7.23
N MET A 123 10.24 -9.94 6.53
CA MET A 123 11.50 -10.15 5.83
C MET A 123 12.66 -9.51 6.61
N VAL A 124 13.70 -10.28 6.85
CA VAL A 124 14.96 -9.81 7.43
C VAL A 124 16.04 -9.92 6.35
N SER A 125 16.71 -8.80 6.09
CA SER A 125 17.81 -8.71 5.13
C SER A 125 19.14 -8.64 5.88
N GLU A 126 19.95 -9.71 5.85
CA GLU A 126 21.20 -9.82 6.60
C GLU A 126 22.42 -9.61 5.68
N ASN A 127 22.45 -10.31 4.54
CA ASN A 127 23.57 -10.26 3.57
C ASN A 127 23.02 -10.19 2.14
N SER A 128 22.14 -9.27 1.86
CA SER A 128 21.44 -9.09 0.59
C SER A 128 21.60 -7.64 0.11
N PRO A 129 21.63 -7.38 -1.19
CA PRO A 129 21.53 -6.02 -1.72
C PRO A 129 20.19 -5.35 -1.41
N ILE A 130 19.13 -6.12 -1.15
CA ILE A 130 17.84 -5.59 -0.76
C ILE A 130 17.96 -4.94 0.63
N PRO A 131 17.56 -3.66 0.80
CA PRO A 131 17.66 -3.01 2.11
C PRO A 131 16.69 -3.64 3.11
N GLN A 132 17.00 -3.51 4.40
CA GLN A 132 16.00 -3.84 5.43
C GLN A 132 14.80 -2.90 5.27
N LEU A 133 13.66 -3.46 4.92
CA LEU A 133 12.43 -2.69 4.74
C LEU A 133 11.82 -2.31 6.09
N LYS A 134 11.10 -1.19 6.11
CA LYS A 134 10.27 -0.83 7.26
C LYS A 134 9.12 -1.82 7.38
N PRO A 135 8.74 -2.20 8.59
CA PRO A 135 7.64 -3.15 8.80
C PRO A 135 6.26 -2.53 8.52
N TYR A 136 6.13 -1.22 8.72
CA TYR A 136 4.88 -0.48 8.57
C TYR A 136 5.12 0.97 8.18
N VAL A 137 4.03 1.63 7.80
CA VAL A 137 3.94 3.08 7.59
C VAL A 137 2.62 3.60 8.19
N ILE A 138 2.62 4.83 8.68
CA ILE A 138 1.41 5.53 9.10
C ILE A 138 1.20 6.71 8.16
N LEU A 139 0.04 6.74 7.49
CA LEU A 139 -0.39 7.80 6.58
C LEU A 139 -1.46 8.64 7.28
N ASP A 140 -1.40 9.96 7.12
CA ASP A 140 -2.48 10.86 7.50
C ASP A 140 -3.37 11.14 6.27
N ARG A 141 -4.68 10.98 6.44
CA ARG A 141 -5.69 11.37 5.46
C ARG A 141 -6.85 12.03 6.18
N GLU A 142 -7.19 13.25 5.80
CA GLU A 142 -8.28 14.02 6.42
C GLU A 142 -8.12 14.23 7.95
N GLY A 143 -6.87 14.15 8.47
CA GLY A 143 -6.56 14.23 9.90
C GLY A 143 -6.77 12.93 10.67
N GLU A 144 -7.04 11.82 9.96
CA GLU A 144 -7.12 10.48 10.51
C GLU A 144 -5.87 9.67 10.12
N LYS A 145 -5.36 8.86 11.03
CA LYS A 145 -4.16 8.05 10.84
C LYS A 145 -4.52 6.63 10.41
N PHE A 146 -3.93 6.22 9.31
CA PHE A 146 -4.03 4.88 8.74
C PHE A 146 -2.67 4.21 8.85
N ALA A 147 -2.57 3.16 9.66
CA ALA A 147 -1.35 2.35 9.74
C ALA A 147 -1.46 1.15 8.79
N PHE A 148 -0.44 0.96 7.96
CA PHE A 148 -0.29 -0.21 7.08
C PHE A 148 0.89 -1.01 7.57
N VAL A 149 0.67 -2.25 7.95
CA VAL A 149 1.71 -3.25 8.23
C VAL A 149 1.67 -4.30 7.15
N ALA A 150 2.82 -4.75 6.67
CA ALA A 150 2.86 -5.62 5.50
C ALA A 150 3.61 -6.93 5.73
N ALA A 151 3.18 -7.96 5.03
CA ALA A 151 3.87 -9.24 5.02
C ALA A 151 3.75 -9.94 3.65
N VAL A 152 4.81 -10.63 3.28
CA VAL A 152 4.89 -11.51 2.10
C VAL A 152 4.77 -12.98 2.53
N THR A 153 4.33 -13.83 1.64
CA THR A 153 4.24 -15.28 1.89
C THR A 153 5.60 -15.86 2.32
N ASN A 154 5.58 -16.80 3.24
CA ASN A 154 6.72 -17.64 3.60
C ASN A 154 6.34 -19.15 3.56
N TYR A 155 5.29 -19.47 2.81
CA TYR A 155 4.73 -20.81 2.76
C TYR A 155 5.34 -21.71 1.68
N GLY A 156 6.32 -21.19 0.93
CA GLY A 156 7.13 -21.96 0.01
C GLY A 156 8.02 -22.97 0.73
N TYR A 157 8.72 -23.76 -0.04
CA TYR A 157 9.71 -24.69 0.48
C TYR A 157 10.84 -23.92 1.17
N ASN A 158 11.37 -24.37 2.30
CA ASN A 158 12.38 -23.69 3.11
C ASN A 158 11.94 -22.36 3.77
N ASN A 159 10.64 -22.14 4.00
CA ASN A 159 10.09 -20.97 4.69
C ASN A 159 10.43 -19.62 4.02
N HIS A 160 10.47 -19.58 2.71
CA HIS A 160 10.53 -18.36 1.93
C HIS A 160 9.39 -18.32 0.90
N PRO A 161 9.17 -17.21 0.16
CA PRO A 161 8.23 -17.17 -0.96
C PRO A 161 8.54 -18.25 -2.00
N ASP A 162 7.56 -18.60 -2.82
CA ASP A 162 7.79 -19.55 -3.91
C ASP A 162 8.87 -19.04 -4.86
N GLY A 163 9.86 -19.88 -5.13
CA GLY A 163 11.02 -19.55 -5.94
C GLY A 163 12.19 -20.48 -5.66
N HIS A 164 13.26 -20.31 -6.41
CA HIS A 164 14.49 -21.09 -6.23
C HIS A 164 15.30 -20.54 -5.04
N ASP A 165 15.76 -21.40 -4.14
CA ASP A 165 16.45 -21.03 -2.88
C ASP A 165 17.55 -19.98 -3.09
N ALA A 166 18.32 -20.07 -4.19
CA ALA A 166 19.42 -19.15 -4.47
C ALA A 166 18.97 -17.66 -4.62
N ILE A 167 17.72 -17.41 -4.96
CA ILE A 167 17.22 -16.03 -5.07
C ILE A 167 16.89 -15.41 -3.71
N PHE A 168 16.90 -16.20 -2.64
CA PHE A 168 16.65 -15.74 -1.27
C PHE A 168 17.90 -15.80 -0.38
N GLU A 169 19.09 -16.06 -0.95
CA GLU A 169 20.33 -16.08 -0.18
C GLU A 169 20.54 -14.74 0.54
N GLY A 170 20.83 -14.79 1.85
CA GLY A 170 20.98 -13.60 2.68
C GLY A 170 19.68 -12.96 3.14
N LEU A 171 18.53 -13.55 2.78
CA LEU A 171 17.20 -13.17 3.27
C LEU A 171 16.65 -14.24 4.19
N ARG A 172 15.90 -13.83 5.19
CA ARG A 172 15.16 -14.73 6.09
C ARG A 172 13.73 -14.22 6.24
N PHE A 173 12.78 -15.13 6.17
CA PHE A 173 11.36 -14.83 6.31
C PHE A 173 10.81 -15.44 7.58
N MET A 174 10.06 -14.65 8.34
CA MET A 174 9.34 -15.08 9.53
C MET A 174 7.92 -15.47 9.15
N ASP A 175 7.22 -16.19 10.02
CA ASP A 175 5.81 -16.50 9.83
C ASP A 175 5.01 -15.21 9.64
N ALA A 176 4.34 -15.08 8.49
CA ALA A 176 3.68 -13.85 8.11
C ALA A 176 2.56 -13.45 9.08
N VAL A 177 1.73 -14.42 9.51
CA VAL A 177 0.59 -14.13 10.39
C VAL A 177 1.07 -13.73 11.77
N ARG A 178 1.97 -14.50 12.36
CA ARG A 178 2.52 -14.20 13.70
C ARG A 178 3.24 -12.87 13.74
N THR A 179 4.00 -12.55 12.67
CA THR A 179 4.67 -11.26 12.57
C THR A 179 3.68 -10.11 12.54
N LEU A 180 2.57 -10.23 11.78
CA LEU A 180 1.53 -9.19 11.75
C LEU A 180 0.88 -8.96 13.12
N GLU A 181 0.66 -10.03 13.89
CA GLU A 181 0.12 -9.94 15.26
C GLU A 181 1.00 -9.11 16.20
N GLU A 182 2.32 -9.12 16.02
CA GLU A 182 3.26 -8.32 16.81
C GLU A 182 3.04 -6.81 16.65
N TYR A 183 2.38 -6.36 15.58
CA TYR A 183 2.09 -4.95 15.29
C TYR A 183 0.68 -4.51 15.71
N GLU A 184 -0.07 -5.33 16.42
CA GLU A 184 -1.42 -4.97 16.90
C GLU A 184 -1.43 -3.72 17.78
N TYR A 185 -0.34 -3.44 18.50
CA TYR A 185 -0.16 -2.22 19.30
C TYR A 185 -0.32 -0.91 18.50
N LEU A 186 -0.18 -0.94 17.18
CA LEU A 186 -0.40 0.23 16.33
C LEU A 186 -1.84 0.74 16.38
N ARG A 187 -2.81 -0.09 16.81
CA ARG A 187 -4.20 0.34 17.07
C ARG A 187 -4.30 1.49 18.05
N ASP A 188 -3.35 1.61 18.96
CA ASP A 188 -3.30 2.71 19.94
C ASP A 188 -2.83 4.03 19.29
N SER A 189 -2.29 3.98 18.09
CA SER A 189 -1.65 5.11 17.39
C SER A 189 -2.35 5.52 16.10
N CYS A 190 -3.40 4.80 15.69
CA CYS A 190 -4.13 5.04 14.44
C CYS A 190 -5.62 4.78 14.59
N GLN A 191 -6.42 5.35 13.68
CA GLN A 191 -7.86 5.08 13.60
C GLN A 191 -8.15 3.79 12.82
N VAL A 192 -7.27 3.47 11.86
CA VAL A 192 -7.43 2.27 11.01
C VAL A 192 -6.08 1.56 10.93
N LEU A 193 -6.04 0.28 11.30
CA LEU A 193 -4.90 -0.61 11.09
C LEU A 193 -5.23 -1.58 9.96
N VAL A 194 -4.39 -1.58 8.93
CA VAL A 194 -4.54 -2.41 7.72
C VAL A 194 -3.37 -3.37 7.63
N ALA A 195 -3.66 -4.65 7.43
CA ALA A 195 -2.68 -5.64 7.02
C ALA A 195 -2.62 -5.65 5.49
N LEU A 196 -1.52 -5.18 4.92
CA LEU A 196 -1.25 -5.19 3.48
C LEU A 196 -0.43 -6.45 3.17
N THR A 197 -1.09 -7.49 2.68
CA THR A 197 -0.48 -8.83 2.64
C THR A 197 -0.49 -9.45 1.26
N HIS A 198 0.57 -10.19 0.97
CA HIS A 198 0.67 -11.11 -0.16
C HIS A 198 1.02 -12.51 0.36
N ILE A 199 0.06 -13.19 1.01
CA ILE A 199 0.31 -14.44 1.75
C ILE A 199 -0.44 -15.66 1.19
N GLY A 200 -1.31 -15.45 0.22
CA GLY A 200 -2.13 -16.52 -0.33
C GLY A 200 -3.16 -17.10 0.66
N SER A 201 -3.81 -18.16 0.26
CA SER A 201 -4.69 -18.97 1.14
C SER A 201 -4.08 -20.36 1.30
N LYS A 202 -4.05 -20.88 2.54
CA LYS A 202 -3.74 -22.29 2.78
C LYS A 202 -4.96 -23.16 2.55
#